data_63f6175b1c9ba06f88c1c5932d6b7b8f
#
_entry.id   63f6175b1c9ba06f88c1c5932d6b7b8f
#
_cell.length_a   1.000
_cell.length_b   1.000
_cell.length_c   1.000
_cell.angle_alpha   90.00
_cell.angle_beta   90.00
_cell.angle_gamma   90.00
#
_symmetry.space_group_name_H-M   'P 1'
#
loop_
_entity.id
_entity.type
_entity.pdbx_description
1 polymer ?
#
loop_
_entity_poly.entity_id
_entity_poly.type
_entity_poly.pdbx_seq_one_letter_code
_entity_poly.pdbx_strand_id
1 'polypeptide(L)'
;MKISIAMASFNGEKFIKEQLDSFLSQTRLPDELVISDDGSTDSTLEIIKSFSQTCPFPIKVISNTQRLGITKNFENAMKSCTGDIIFLSDQDDVWLPEKISTLADVFNNNPKTGLVHCNAEIVNEDLASTGKTVWESTWFSHKEQQKIKNGKAFDVYLRHTVAAGMSMAVRADLLKTVLPIPDIFSIHDVWTALIIAAIADVTLIDQALLQYRVHGVNQTIGIHRLSLKEQFDIARKQACDNTFPNLTALHDNLVKRLEYLIKSGSYTIPVSVMNKAIKRHEHAHIRSSFSGNIIKKLAIMIPQIINGNYFRFSYGIKSIVKDLILR
;
A
#
# COMPACT_ATOMS: atom_id res chain seq x y z
N MET A 1 8.46 -22.59 -5.21
CA MET A 1 7.59 -21.47 -5.60
C MET A 1 8.34 -20.57 -6.55
N LYS A 2 7.71 -20.19 -7.66
CA LYS A 2 8.21 -19.22 -8.62
C LYS A 2 7.94 -17.80 -8.12
N ILE A 3 8.91 -16.89 -8.29
CA ILE A 3 8.83 -15.51 -7.78
C ILE A 3 8.86 -14.53 -8.93
N SER A 4 7.85 -13.67 -8.99
CA SER A 4 7.79 -12.50 -9.88
C SER A 4 8.04 -11.23 -9.08
N ILE A 5 8.72 -10.26 -9.70
CA ILE A 5 8.70 -8.87 -9.26
C ILE A 5 7.80 -8.09 -10.21
N ALA A 6 6.82 -7.39 -9.67
CA ALA A 6 5.96 -6.44 -10.39
C ALA A 6 6.43 -5.02 -10.08
N MET A 7 7.04 -4.35 -11.04
CA MET A 7 7.56 -3.00 -10.92
C MET A 7 6.72 -2.03 -11.75
N ALA A 8 6.40 -0.88 -11.17
CA ALA A 8 5.85 0.26 -11.89
C ALA A 8 6.94 1.30 -12.15
N SER A 9 7.06 1.80 -13.38
CA SER A 9 8.02 2.86 -13.72
C SER A 9 7.36 4.03 -14.45
N PHE A 10 7.91 5.23 -14.20
CA PHE A 10 7.60 6.47 -14.92
C PHE A 10 8.66 7.52 -14.65
N ASN A 11 9.41 7.93 -15.68
CA ASN A 11 10.50 8.92 -15.60
C ASN A 11 11.44 8.67 -14.41
N GLY A 12 12.00 7.46 -14.35
CA GLY A 12 12.81 6.98 -13.25
C GLY A 12 14.33 6.96 -13.53
N GLU A 13 14.80 7.60 -14.60
CA GLU A 13 16.20 7.51 -15.05
C GLU A 13 17.23 7.73 -13.94
N LYS A 14 16.89 8.57 -12.95
CA LYS A 14 17.79 8.94 -11.86
C LYS A 14 18.11 7.79 -10.90
N PHE A 15 17.14 6.90 -10.65
CA PHE A 15 17.22 5.90 -9.56
C PHE A 15 17.01 4.46 -10.01
N ILE A 16 16.34 4.23 -11.15
CA ILE A 16 15.93 2.90 -11.56
C ILE A 16 17.09 1.91 -11.71
N LYS A 17 18.29 2.40 -12.09
CA LYS A 17 19.46 1.53 -12.22
C LYS A 17 19.84 0.89 -10.89
N GLU A 18 19.88 1.67 -9.80
CA GLU A 18 20.22 1.17 -8.46
C GLU A 18 19.16 0.16 -7.97
N GLN A 19 17.88 0.42 -8.23
CA GLN A 19 16.82 -0.52 -7.93
C GLN A 19 16.99 -1.84 -8.70
N LEU A 20 17.26 -1.79 -10.00
CA LEU A 20 17.50 -2.98 -10.83
C LEU A 20 18.74 -3.76 -10.36
N ASP A 21 19.85 -3.07 -10.05
CA ASP A 21 21.06 -3.69 -9.53
C ASP A 21 20.83 -4.39 -8.18
N SER A 22 19.91 -3.86 -7.35
CA SER A 22 19.54 -4.47 -6.08
C SER A 22 18.83 -5.82 -6.23
N PHE A 23 18.20 -6.08 -7.38
CA PHE A 23 17.62 -7.40 -7.68
C PHE A 23 18.69 -8.43 -8.01
N LEU A 24 19.80 -8.03 -8.63
CA LEU A 24 20.92 -8.92 -8.89
C LEU A 24 21.70 -9.31 -7.62
N SER A 25 21.64 -8.46 -6.59
CA SER A 25 22.32 -8.71 -5.31
C SER A 25 21.53 -9.60 -4.36
N GLN A 26 20.32 -10.06 -4.74
CA GLN A 26 19.50 -10.90 -3.87
C GLN A 26 20.13 -12.28 -3.66
N THR A 27 20.10 -12.78 -2.42
CA THR A 27 20.57 -14.15 -2.07
C THR A 27 19.72 -15.23 -2.74
N ARG A 28 18.48 -14.90 -3.07
CA ARG A 28 17.59 -15.65 -3.95
C ARG A 28 17.15 -14.73 -5.08
N LEU A 29 17.57 -15.04 -6.31
CA LEU A 29 17.15 -14.30 -7.49
C LEU A 29 15.63 -14.51 -7.75
N PRO A 30 14.93 -13.51 -8.31
CA PRO A 30 13.58 -13.72 -8.80
C PRO A 30 13.58 -14.61 -10.04
N ASP A 31 12.46 -15.25 -10.33
CA ASP A 31 12.29 -16.05 -11.53
C ASP A 31 11.87 -15.18 -12.74
N GLU A 32 11.37 -13.99 -12.51
CA GLU A 32 11.08 -12.97 -13.54
C GLU A 32 10.93 -11.58 -12.94
N LEU A 33 11.17 -10.56 -13.77
CA LEU A 33 10.83 -9.16 -13.50
C LEU A 33 9.84 -8.67 -14.55
N VAL A 34 8.68 -8.18 -14.13
CA VAL A 34 7.68 -7.56 -14.99
C VAL A 34 7.64 -6.07 -14.67
N ILE A 35 7.98 -5.24 -15.65
CA ILE A 35 7.98 -3.79 -15.54
C ILE A 35 6.83 -3.24 -16.37
N SER A 36 5.93 -2.47 -15.77
CA SER A 36 4.96 -1.66 -16.49
C SER A 36 5.42 -0.20 -16.46
N ASP A 37 5.72 0.33 -17.63
CA ASP A 37 6.19 1.71 -17.81
C ASP A 37 5.04 2.61 -18.26
N ASP A 38 4.81 3.69 -17.53
CA ASP A 38 3.67 4.58 -17.72
C ASP A 38 3.93 5.71 -18.74
N GLY A 39 4.70 5.39 -19.80
CA GLY A 39 5.05 6.30 -20.88
C GLY A 39 6.20 7.23 -20.52
N SER A 40 7.30 6.68 -20.00
CA SER A 40 8.53 7.44 -19.72
C SER A 40 9.06 8.14 -20.97
N THR A 41 9.53 9.37 -20.78
CA THR A 41 10.10 10.23 -21.83
C THR A 41 11.58 10.55 -21.62
N ASP A 42 12.13 10.07 -20.51
CA ASP A 42 13.54 10.15 -20.14
C ASP A 42 14.28 8.84 -20.52
N SER A 43 15.48 8.62 -20.00
CA SER A 43 16.32 7.45 -20.31
C SER A 43 15.88 6.17 -19.60
N THR A 44 14.72 6.14 -18.92
CA THR A 44 14.23 4.98 -18.15
C THR A 44 14.20 3.69 -18.97
N LEU A 45 13.56 3.73 -20.15
CA LEU A 45 13.43 2.54 -21.02
C LEU A 45 14.77 2.07 -21.59
N GLU A 46 15.69 2.98 -21.85
CA GLU A 46 17.03 2.65 -22.34
C GLU A 46 17.84 1.94 -21.24
N ILE A 47 17.76 2.41 -19.99
CA ILE A 47 18.38 1.78 -18.82
C ILE A 47 17.82 0.36 -18.63
N ILE A 48 16.50 0.18 -18.66
CA ILE A 48 15.86 -1.13 -18.54
C ILE A 48 16.31 -2.07 -19.66
N LYS A 49 16.38 -1.59 -20.89
CA LYS A 49 16.84 -2.36 -22.06
C LYS A 49 18.29 -2.80 -21.90
N SER A 50 19.17 -1.90 -21.48
CA SER A 50 20.58 -2.22 -21.23
C SER A 50 20.72 -3.27 -20.12
N PHE A 51 20.01 -3.11 -19.00
CA PHE A 51 19.99 -4.08 -17.91
C PHE A 51 19.51 -5.47 -18.37
N SER A 52 18.49 -5.53 -19.22
CA SER A 52 17.91 -6.79 -19.71
C SER A 52 18.89 -7.65 -20.52
N GLN A 53 19.95 -7.05 -21.11
CA GLN A 53 20.94 -7.78 -21.89
C GLN A 53 21.87 -8.65 -21.05
N THR A 54 22.06 -8.31 -19.78
CA THR A 54 23.00 -8.99 -18.88
C THR A 54 22.31 -9.67 -17.70
N CYS A 55 21.00 -9.45 -17.55
CA CYS A 55 20.23 -9.97 -16.43
C CYS A 55 20.06 -11.51 -16.54
N PRO A 56 20.28 -12.28 -15.44
CA PRO A 56 20.20 -13.73 -15.45
C PRO A 56 18.76 -14.29 -15.41
N PHE A 57 17.76 -13.44 -15.26
CA PHE A 57 16.34 -13.82 -15.26
C PHE A 57 15.56 -13.03 -16.32
N PRO A 58 14.46 -13.58 -16.85
CA PRO A 58 13.67 -12.89 -17.88
C PRO A 58 13.06 -11.59 -17.39
N ILE A 59 13.08 -10.57 -18.24
CA ILE A 59 12.45 -9.29 -18.02
C ILE A 59 11.37 -9.06 -19.07
N LYS A 60 10.15 -8.78 -18.60
CA LYS A 60 9.03 -8.38 -19.45
C LYS A 60 8.75 -6.91 -19.25
N VAL A 61 8.83 -6.10 -20.29
CA VAL A 61 8.49 -4.67 -20.28
C VAL A 61 7.17 -4.46 -20.99
N ILE A 62 6.27 -3.73 -20.33
CA ILE A 62 4.97 -3.31 -20.85
C ILE A 62 5.02 -1.79 -20.91
N SER A 63 5.10 -1.23 -22.12
CA SER A 63 5.06 0.22 -22.32
C SER A 63 3.63 0.66 -22.57
N ASN A 64 3.06 1.46 -21.67
CA ASN A 64 1.71 1.99 -21.83
C ASN A 64 1.70 3.08 -22.92
N THR A 65 0.74 3.02 -23.82
CA THR A 65 0.60 4.01 -24.92
C THR A 65 0.06 5.35 -24.44
N GLN A 66 -0.52 5.38 -23.26
CA GLN A 66 -1.00 6.57 -22.56
C GLN A 66 -0.77 6.40 -21.07
N ARG A 67 -0.65 7.53 -20.36
CA ARG A 67 -0.44 7.53 -18.92
C ARG A 67 -1.65 6.98 -18.19
N LEU A 68 -1.47 5.90 -17.44
CA LEU A 68 -2.52 5.22 -16.67
C LEU A 68 -2.57 5.63 -15.19
N GLY A 69 -1.48 6.21 -14.69
CA GLY A 69 -1.29 6.51 -13.27
C GLY A 69 -0.83 5.28 -12.45
N ILE A 70 -0.28 5.55 -11.27
CA ILE A 70 0.44 4.56 -10.45
C ILE A 70 -0.39 3.29 -10.16
N THR A 71 -1.66 3.44 -9.82
CA THR A 71 -2.55 2.31 -9.48
C THR A 71 -2.71 1.34 -10.65
N LYS A 72 -3.00 1.87 -11.85
CA LYS A 72 -3.21 1.04 -13.04
C LYS A 72 -1.91 0.52 -13.61
N ASN A 73 -0.82 1.26 -13.42
CA ASN A 73 0.51 0.82 -13.82
C ASN A 73 0.94 -0.42 -13.01
N PHE A 74 0.77 -0.40 -11.68
CA PHE A 74 0.95 -1.60 -10.86
C PHE A 74 -0.01 -2.73 -11.21
N GLU A 75 -1.30 -2.43 -11.48
CA GLU A 75 -2.27 -3.44 -11.92
C GLU A 75 -1.80 -4.18 -13.17
N ASN A 76 -1.26 -3.46 -14.17
CA ASN A 76 -0.73 -4.05 -15.40
C ASN A 76 0.49 -4.95 -15.13
N ALA A 77 1.43 -4.50 -14.29
CA ALA A 77 2.58 -5.30 -13.90
C ALA A 77 2.13 -6.59 -13.20
N MET A 78 1.28 -6.48 -12.18
CA MET A 78 0.77 -7.61 -11.40
C MET A 78 0.02 -8.64 -12.27
N LYS A 79 -0.85 -8.19 -13.18
CA LYS A 79 -1.59 -9.05 -14.11
C LYS A 79 -0.69 -9.86 -15.03
N SER A 80 0.48 -9.35 -15.33
CA SER A 80 1.42 -9.93 -16.28
C SER A 80 2.45 -10.85 -15.66
N CYS A 81 2.48 -10.93 -14.34
CA CYS A 81 3.32 -11.86 -13.59
C CYS A 81 2.81 -13.30 -13.73
N THR A 82 3.75 -14.26 -13.73
CA THR A 82 3.47 -15.70 -13.88
C THR A 82 3.94 -16.54 -12.67
N GLY A 83 4.57 -15.90 -11.69
CA GLY A 83 5.05 -16.56 -10.48
C GLY A 83 3.94 -16.88 -9.47
N ASP A 84 4.26 -17.74 -8.51
CA ASP A 84 3.36 -18.10 -7.41
C ASP A 84 3.25 -16.98 -6.36
N ILE A 85 4.34 -16.23 -6.21
CA ILE A 85 4.47 -15.07 -5.30
C ILE A 85 4.89 -13.85 -6.11
N ILE A 86 4.22 -12.72 -5.86
CA ILE A 86 4.47 -11.46 -6.55
C ILE A 86 4.94 -10.43 -5.53
N PHE A 87 6.15 -9.93 -5.71
CA PHE A 87 6.72 -8.81 -4.97
C PHE A 87 6.38 -7.51 -5.70
N LEU A 88 5.92 -6.51 -4.96
CA LEU A 88 5.72 -5.17 -5.53
C LEU A 88 7.00 -4.34 -5.37
N SER A 89 7.32 -3.54 -6.39
CA SER A 89 8.50 -2.69 -6.39
C SER A 89 8.21 -1.33 -7.02
N ASP A 90 8.59 -0.27 -6.30
CA ASP A 90 8.76 1.05 -6.88
C ASP A 90 10.12 1.09 -7.63
N GLN A 91 10.35 2.13 -8.44
CA GLN A 91 11.53 2.24 -9.30
C GLN A 91 12.74 2.90 -8.63
N ASP A 92 12.59 3.42 -7.40
CA ASP A 92 13.48 4.40 -6.78
C ASP A 92 14.02 3.96 -5.41
N ASP A 93 13.72 2.74 -4.97
CA ASP A 93 14.21 2.13 -3.73
C ASP A 93 15.49 1.31 -3.97
N VAL A 94 16.01 0.67 -2.91
CA VAL A 94 17.07 -0.33 -2.98
C VAL A 94 16.75 -1.50 -2.06
N TRP A 95 16.67 -2.73 -2.59
CA TRP A 95 16.40 -3.91 -1.79
C TRP A 95 17.68 -4.46 -1.15
N LEU A 96 17.57 -4.85 0.13
CA LEU A 96 18.66 -5.57 0.79
C LEU A 96 18.72 -7.03 0.33
N PRO A 97 19.89 -7.67 0.35
CA PRO A 97 20.12 -8.99 -0.27
C PRO A 97 19.17 -10.10 0.18
N GLU A 98 18.71 -10.07 1.41
CA GLU A 98 17.87 -11.13 2.00
C GLU A 98 16.36 -10.92 1.79
N LYS A 99 15.93 -9.87 1.12
CA LYS A 99 14.49 -9.53 1.04
C LYS A 99 13.67 -10.65 0.41
N ILE A 100 14.08 -11.11 -0.77
CA ILE A 100 13.33 -12.15 -1.49
C ILE A 100 13.33 -13.46 -0.70
N SER A 101 14.47 -13.93 -0.23
CA SER A 101 14.58 -15.19 0.52
C SER A 101 13.74 -15.13 1.79
N THR A 102 13.85 -14.06 2.58
CA THR A 102 13.15 -13.94 3.85
C THR A 102 11.62 -13.93 3.68
N LEU A 103 11.09 -13.15 2.73
CA LEU A 103 9.64 -13.12 2.51
C LEU A 103 9.13 -14.41 1.88
N ALA A 104 9.89 -15.02 0.97
CA ALA A 104 9.52 -16.28 0.32
C ALA A 104 9.45 -17.44 1.32
N ASP A 105 10.35 -17.50 2.30
CA ASP A 105 10.36 -18.54 3.33
C ASP A 105 9.09 -18.49 4.22
N VAL A 106 8.53 -17.30 4.44
CA VAL A 106 7.23 -17.17 5.13
C VAL A 106 6.13 -17.89 4.36
N PHE A 107 6.06 -17.70 3.04
CA PHE A 107 5.04 -18.35 2.21
C PHE A 107 5.23 -19.87 2.12
N ASN A 108 6.50 -20.35 2.12
CA ASN A 108 6.82 -21.77 2.15
C ASN A 108 6.33 -22.44 3.44
N ASN A 109 6.58 -21.75 4.58
CA ASN A 109 6.30 -22.29 5.90
C ASN A 109 4.84 -22.10 6.34
N ASN A 110 4.11 -21.15 5.73
CA ASN A 110 2.75 -20.78 6.11
C ASN A 110 1.82 -20.72 4.89
N PRO A 111 1.22 -21.84 4.48
CA PRO A 111 0.34 -21.87 3.29
C PRO A 111 -0.89 -20.94 3.36
N LYS A 112 -1.33 -20.56 4.57
CA LYS A 112 -2.47 -19.64 4.78
C LYS A 112 -2.10 -18.17 4.62
N THR A 113 -0.80 -17.83 4.64
CA THR A 113 -0.35 -16.45 4.46
C THR A 113 -0.60 -16.01 3.02
N GLY A 114 -1.42 -15.00 2.85
CA GLY A 114 -1.73 -14.38 1.55
C GLY A 114 -0.88 -13.15 1.24
N LEU A 115 -0.40 -12.46 2.29
CA LEU A 115 0.42 -11.27 2.18
C LEU A 115 1.50 -11.26 3.25
N VAL A 116 2.71 -10.90 2.87
CA VAL A 116 3.82 -10.60 3.77
C VAL A 116 4.30 -9.19 3.49
N HIS A 117 4.55 -8.39 4.52
CA HIS A 117 5.27 -7.14 4.34
C HIS A 117 6.32 -6.94 5.42
N CYS A 118 7.42 -6.30 5.04
CA CYS A 118 8.55 -6.00 5.91
C CYS A 118 8.60 -4.52 6.27
N ASN A 119 9.52 -4.16 7.17
CA ASN A 119 9.89 -2.79 7.43
C ASN A 119 10.86 -2.27 6.35
N ALA A 120 11.09 -0.97 6.31
CA ALA A 120 12.06 -0.31 5.43
C ALA A 120 12.82 0.76 6.19
N GLU A 121 14.11 0.91 5.89
CA GLU A 121 14.91 2.05 6.33
C GLU A 121 14.62 3.26 5.44
N ILE A 122 14.46 4.44 6.02
CA ILE A 122 14.31 5.67 5.24
C ILE A 122 15.68 6.27 4.96
N VAL A 123 15.97 6.48 3.69
CA VAL A 123 17.22 7.08 3.22
C VAL A 123 16.95 8.34 2.39
N ASN A 124 17.94 9.22 2.26
CA ASN A 124 17.88 10.36 1.36
C ASN A 124 18.19 9.94 -0.10
N GLU A 125 18.28 10.91 -1.01
CA GLU A 125 18.60 10.67 -2.42
C GLU A 125 19.91 9.92 -2.62
N ASP A 126 20.90 10.14 -1.77
CA ASP A 126 22.26 9.55 -1.82
C ASP A 126 22.40 8.26 -1.01
N LEU A 127 21.29 7.64 -0.62
CA LEU A 127 21.20 6.43 0.23
C LEU A 127 21.77 6.62 1.65
N ALA A 128 21.97 7.85 2.11
CA ALA A 128 22.37 8.10 3.48
C ALA A 128 21.17 7.89 4.43
N SER A 129 21.39 7.11 5.48
CA SER A 129 20.37 6.80 6.47
C SER A 129 19.84 8.04 7.19
N THR A 130 18.52 8.13 7.34
CA THR A 130 17.89 9.15 8.19
C THR A 130 17.77 8.73 9.65
N GLY A 131 18.19 7.50 10.00
CA GLY A 131 18.04 6.90 11.31
C GLY A 131 16.59 6.57 11.67
N LYS A 132 15.69 6.49 10.69
CA LYS A 132 14.25 6.17 10.86
C LYS A 132 13.83 5.05 9.95
N THR A 133 12.76 4.38 10.36
CA THR A 133 12.09 3.39 9.54
C THR A 133 10.70 3.88 9.05
N VAL A 134 10.20 3.22 8.01
CA VAL A 134 8.85 3.49 7.50
C VAL A 134 7.79 3.21 8.56
N TRP A 135 7.93 2.15 9.35
CA TRP A 135 6.96 1.83 10.41
C TRP A 135 6.92 2.89 11.52
N GLU A 136 8.08 3.45 11.90
CA GLU A 136 8.11 4.56 12.86
C GLU A 136 7.47 5.83 12.29
N SER A 137 7.77 6.14 11.03
CA SER A 137 7.27 7.34 10.36
C SER A 137 5.78 7.28 10.06
N THR A 138 5.24 6.11 9.78
CA THR A 138 3.80 5.87 9.59
C THR A 138 3.05 5.66 10.90
N TRP A 139 3.71 5.73 12.05
CA TRP A 139 3.10 5.53 13.37
C TRP A 139 2.51 4.12 13.55
N PHE A 140 3.10 3.14 12.87
CA PHE A 140 2.71 1.74 13.02
C PHE A 140 3.17 1.22 14.36
N SER A 141 2.31 1.37 15.36
CA SER A 141 2.61 1.08 16.75
C SER A 141 2.82 -0.42 17.00
N HIS A 142 3.65 -0.75 18.01
CA HIS A 142 3.82 -2.14 18.44
C HIS A 142 2.47 -2.83 18.78
N LYS A 143 1.51 -2.08 19.31
CA LYS A 143 0.14 -2.58 19.58
C LYS A 143 -0.59 -3.03 18.30
N GLU A 144 -0.41 -2.32 17.20
CA GLU A 144 -0.99 -2.69 15.90
C GLU A 144 -0.24 -3.85 15.25
N GLN A 145 1.08 -3.88 15.37
CA GLN A 145 1.89 -5.03 14.94
C GLN A 145 1.44 -6.30 15.65
N GLN A 146 1.24 -6.26 16.97
CA GLN A 146 0.71 -7.40 17.73
C GLN A 146 -0.71 -7.78 17.29
N LYS A 147 -1.57 -6.83 16.93
CA LYS A 147 -2.89 -7.15 16.37
C LYS A 147 -2.76 -7.93 15.07
N ILE A 148 -1.86 -7.52 14.16
CA ILE A 148 -1.65 -8.25 12.90
C ILE A 148 -1.10 -9.66 13.18
N LYS A 149 -0.09 -9.80 14.04
CA LYS A 149 0.46 -11.09 14.48
C LYS A 149 -0.61 -12.02 15.09
N ASN A 150 -1.68 -11.44 15.66
CA ASN A 150 -2.83 -12.16 16.22
C ASN A 150 -4.02 -12.29 15.22
N GLY A 151 -3.78 -12.23 13.91
CA GLY A 151 -4.80 -12.42 12.86
C GLY A 151 -5.82 -11.27 12.73
N LYS A 152 -5.48 -10.05 13.17
CA LYS A 152 -6.37 -8.88 13.10
C LYS A 152 -5.85 -7.81 12.13
N ALA A 153 -5.21 -8.24 11.04
CA ALA A 153 -4.65 -7.33 10.04
C ALA A 153 -5.73 -6.44 9.41
N PHE A 154 -6.88 -7.01 9.09
CA PHE A 154 -8.01 -6.26 8.54
C PHE A 154 -8.44 -5.09 9.43
N ASP A 155 -8.47 -5.25 10.76
CA ASP A 155 -8.82 -4.19 11.71
C ASP A 155 -7.82 -3.03 11.69
N VAL A 156 -6.54 -3.35 11.49
CA VAL A 156 -5.48 -2.34 11.41
C VAL A 156 -5.57 -1.59 10.08
N TYR A 157 -5.67 -2.31 8.97
CA TYR A 157 -5.70 -1.71 7.63
C TYR A 157 -6.96 -0.89 7.36
N LEU A 158 -8.10 -1.25 7.96
CA LEU A 158 -9.30 -0.39 7.93
C LEU A 158 -9.09 0.98 8.58
N ARG A 159 -8.16 1.07 9.52
CA ARG A 159 -7.88 2.31 10.25
C ARG A 159 -6.90 3.20 9.51
N HIS A 160 -5.77 2.65 9.08
CA HIS A 160 -4.76 3.36 8.31
C HIS A 160 -3.84 2.41 7.54
N THR A 161 -3.21 2.96 6.52
CA THR A 161 -2.27 2.22 5.67
C THR A 161 -0.92 2.09 6.36
N VAL A 162 -0.48 0.86 6.56
CA VAL A 162 0.84 0.54 7.14
C VAL A 162 1.61 -0.47 6.28
N ALA A 163 0.94 -1.08 5.31
CA ALA A 163 1.55 -1.96 4.33
C ALA A 163 1.84 -1.16 3.06
N ALA A 164 3.06 -0.67 2.93
CA ALA A 164 3.50 0.07 1.75
C ALA A 164 3.85 -0.89 0.60
N GLY A 165 3.52 -0.54 -0.64
CA GLY A 165 3.68 -1.38 -1.82
C GLY A 165 5.06 -1.99 -1.94
N MET A 166 6.11 -1.17 -1.89
CA MET A 166 7.50 -1.61 -2.02
C MET A 166 7.94 -2.61 -0.95
N SER A 167 7.22 -2.73 0.16
CA SER A 167 7.57 -3.63 1.26
C SER A 167 6.86 -4.99 1.19
N MET A 168 5.89 -5.17 0.26
CA MET A 168 5.00 -6.34 0.28
C MET A 168 5.28 -7.37 -0.80
N ALA A 169 4.91 -8.61 -0.47
CA ALA A 169 4.75 -9.69 -1.41
C ALA A 169 3.39 -10.38 -1.18
N VAL A 170 2.77 -10.89 -2.25
CA VAL A 170 1.43 -11.47 -2.22
C VAL A 170 1.38 -12.79 -2.97
N ARG A 171 0.47 -13.70 -2.58
CA ARG A 171 0.18 -14.90 -3.37
C ARG A 171 -0.55 -14.55 -4.65
N ALA A 172 -0.05 -15.07 -5.77
CA ALA A 172 -0.61 -14.80 -7.09
C ALA A 172 -2.03 -15.32 -7.27
N ASP A 173 -2.39 -16.45 -6.67
CA ASP A 173 -3.73 -17.03 -6.74
C ASP A 173 -4.81 -16.15 -6.09
N LEU A 174 -4.41 -15.22 -5.22
CA LEU A 174 -5.29 -14.22 -4.62
C LEU A 174 -5.51 -12.99 -5.50
N LEU A 175 -4.70 -12.78 -6.56
CA LEU A 175 -4.86 -11.61 -7.43
C LEU A 175 -6.25 -11.50 -8.05
N LYS A 176 -6.91 -12.62 -8.34
CA LYS A 176 -8.30 -12.61 -8.85
C LYS A 176 -9.31 -11.95 -7.91
N THR A 177 -8.98 -11.86 -6.61
CA THR A 177 -9.82 -11.17 -5.62
C THR A 177 -9.48 -9.69 -5.51
N VAL A 178 -8.24 -9.34 -5.78
CA VAL A 178 -7.71 -7.97 -5.75
C VAL A 178 -8.06 -7.21 -7.03
N LEU A 179 -7.90 -7.87 -8.17
CA LEU A 179 -8.05 -7.24 -9.49
C LEU A 179 -9.52 -7.30 -9.99
N PRO A 180 -9.96 -6.30 -10.77
CA PRO A 180 -9.29 -5.03 -11.02
C PRO A 180 -9.25 -4.14 -9.78
N ILE A 181 -8.19 -3.32 -9.64
CA ILE A 181 -8.10 -2.31 -8.59
C ILE A 181 -9.02 -1.15 -8.96
N PRO A 182 -9.83 -0.61 -8.04
CA PRO A 182 -10.66 0.56 -8.33
C PRO A 182 -9.84 1.74 -8.86
N ASP A 183 -10.41 2.49 -9.78
CA ASP A 183 -9.76 3.66 -10.36
C ASP A 183 -9.77 4.84 -9.37
N ILE A 184 -8.91 4.74 -8.38
CA ILE A 184 -8.69 5.73 -7.33
C ILE A 184 -7.18 5.97 -7.27
N PHE A 185 -6.78 7.22 -7.13
CA PHE A 185 -5.36 7.59 -7.15
C PHE A 185 -4.59 6.93 -6.01
N SER A 186 -3.44 6.31 -6.36
CA SER A 186 -2.42 5.78 -5.43
C SER A 186 -2.96 4.88 -4.31
N ILE A 187 -3.72 3.83 -4.66
CA ILE A 187 -4.29 2.90 -3.68
C ILE A 187 -3.95 1.43 -3.91
N HIS A 188 -3.05 1.12 -4.83
CA HIS A 188 -2.75 -0.28 -5.20
C HIS A 188 -2.36 -1.14 -3.98
N ASP A 189 -1.55 -0.60 -3.09
CA ASP A 189 -1.07 -1.22 -1.86
C ASP A 189 -2.18 -1.33 -0.79
N VAL A 190 -2.85 -0.21 -0.50
CA VAL A 190 -3.96 -0.17 0.47
C VAL A 190 -5.06 -1.14 0.09
N TRP A 191 -5.46 -1.13 -1.19
CA TRP A 191 -6.49 -2.01 -1.71
C TRP A 191 -6.09 -3.48 -1.62
N THR A 192 -4.88 -3.80 -2.07
CA THR A 192 -4.34 -5.16 -2.01
C THR A 192 -4.29 -5.69 -0.59
N ALA A 193 -3.76 -4.88 0.34
CA ALA A 193 -3.68 -5.24 1.75
C ALA A 193 -5.05 -5.46 2.39
N LEU A 194 -6.04 -4.59 2.11
CA LEU A 194 -7.40 -4.71 2.65
C LEU A 194 -8.10 -5.97 2.14
N ILE A 195 -8.05 -6.23 0.84
CA ILE A 195 -8.73 -7.40 0.26
C ILE A 195 -8.09 -8.69 0.76
N ILE A 196 -6.76 -8.79 0.75
CA ILE A 196 -6.09 -10.01 1.22
C ILE A 196 -6.31 -10.22 2.71
N ALA A 197 -6.22 -9.18 3.55
CA ALA A 197 -6.48 -9.30 4.98
C ALA A 197 -7.92 -9.69 5.34
N ALA A 198 -8.87 -9.53 4.42
CA ALA A 198 -10.26 -9.99 4.60
C ALA A 198 -10.44 -11.49 4.38
N ILE A 199 -9.52 -12.16 3.65
CA ILE A 199 -9.68 -13.54 3.16
C ILE A 199 -8.52 -14.48 3.50
N ALA A 200 -7.36 -13.96 3.90
CA ALA A 200 -6.15 -14.73 4.19
C ALA A 200 -5.35 -14.11 5.34
N ASP A 201 -4.39 -14.87 5.84
CA ASP A 201 -3.48 -14.40 6.88
C ASP A 201 -2.46 -13.40 6.31
N VAL A 202 -2.06 -12.46 7.17
CA VAL A 202 -0.99 -11.49 6.90
C VAL A 202 0.15 -11.71 7.88
N THR A 203 1.36 -11.75 7.37
CA THR A 203 2.57 -11.90 8.19
C THR A 203 3.45 -10.65 8.11
N LEU A 204 3.98 -10.24 9.26
CA LEU A 204 4.92 -9.14 9.39
C LEU A 204 6.35 -9.65 9.54
N ILE A 205 7.29 -8.99 8.87
CA ILE A 205 8.72 -9.10 9.10
C ILE A 205 9.22 -7.78 9.70
N ASP A 206 9.63 -7.82 10.96
CA ASP A 206 10.04 -6.61 11.70
C ASP A 206 11.34 -6.01 11.13
N GLN A 207 12.15 -6.81 10.42
CA GLN A 207 13.41 -6.41 9.80
C GLN A 207 13.16 -5.41 8.66
N ALA A 208 13.98 -4.37 8.59
CA ALA A 208 14.08 -3.52 7.41
C ALA A 208 14.84 -4.29 6.32
N LEU A 209 14.16 -4.61 5.22
CA LEU A 209 14.71 -5.40 4.12
C LEU A 209 14.83 -4.60 2.82
N LEU A 210 14.61 -3.30 2.89
CA LEU A 210 14.87 -2.37 1.80
C LEU A 210 15.16 -0.98 2.36
N GLN A 211 15.80 -0.17 1.55
CA GLN A 211 16.02 1.25 1.73
C GLN A 211 14.96 2.01 0.92
N TYR A 212 14.05 2.68 1.64
CA TYR A 212 13.04 3.55 1.04
C TYR A 212 13.65 4.92 0.80
N ARG A 213 13.79 5.29 -0.46
CA ARG A 213 14.41 6.55 -0.86
C ARG A 213 13.41 7.70 -0.82
N VAL A 214 13.78 8.79 -0.15
CA VAL A 214 12.99 10.02 -0.13
C VAL A 214 13.66 11.09 -0.98
N HIS A 215 12.91 11.61 -1.95
CA HIS A 215 13.35 12.66 -2.87
C HIS A 215 12.17 13.58 -3.25
N GLY A 216 12.45 14.68 -3.98
CA GLY A 216 11.48 15.75 -4.23
C GLY A 216 10.25 15.38 -5.07
N VAL A 217 10.25 14.23 -5.74
CA VAL A 217 9.16 13.76 -6.62
C VAL A 217 8.44 12.51 -6.14
N ASN A 218 8.70 12.03 -4.91
CA ASN A 218 7.93 10.92 -4.36
C ASN A 218 6.43 11.22 -4.35
N GLN A 219 5.62 10.26 -4.81
CA GLN A 219 4.15 10.37 -4.82
C GLN A 219 3.56 10.33 -3.42
N THR A 220 4.26 9.74 -2.46
CA THR A 220 3.77 9.56 -1.09
C THR A 220 4.30 10.67 -0.18
N ILE A 221 3.43 11.62 0.14
CA ILE A 221 3.70 12.73 1.08
C ILE A 221 3.34 12.26 2.49
N GLY A 222 4.12 11.46 3.16
CA GLY A 222 3.67 11.02 4.49
C GLY A 222 4.74 10.47 5.43
N ILE A 223 5.93 10.26 4.93
CA ILE A 223 6.99 9.57 5.68
C ILE A 223 7.87 10.55 6.48
N HIS A 224 7.73 11.85 6.27
CA HIS A 224 8.43 12.87 7.06
C HIS A 224 7.72 13.15 8.39
N ARG A 225 8.50 13.23 9.46
CA ARG A 225 8.03 13.82 10.72
C ARG A 225 7.76 15.31 10.49
N LEU A 226 6.58 15.60 9.97
CA LEU A 226 6.10 16.96 9.82
C LEU A 226 5.94 17.59 11.22
N SER A 227 6.34 18.83 11.36
CA SER A 227 6.02 19.62 12.52
C SER A 227 4.49 19.70 12.70
N LEU A 228 4.01 20.02 13.90
CA LEU A 228 2.57 20.18 14.14
C LEU A 228 1.94 21.21 13.19
N LYS A 229 2.68 22.26 12.82
CA LYS A 229 2.25 23.28 11.86
C LYS A 229 2.10 22.68 10.46
N GLU A 230 3.10 21.96 9.96
CA GLU A 230 3.03 21.30 8.65
C GLU A 230 1.91 20.24 8.60
N GLN A 231 1.75 19.44 9.67
CA GLN A 231 0.62 18.50 9.78
C GLN A 231 -0.73 19.24 9.72
N PHE A 232 -0.84 20.42 10.33
CA PHE A 232 -2.04 21.23 10.30
C PHE A 232 -2.28 21.85 8.93
N ASP A 233 -1.24 22.36 8.28
CA ASP A 233 -1.30 22.95 6.93
C ASP A 233 -1.67 21.90 5.88
N ILE A 234 -1.08 20.71 5.94
CA ILE A 234 -1.45 19.56 5.09
C ILE A 234 -2.89 19.13 5.38
N ALA A 235 -3.28 19.04 6.66
CA ALA A 235 -4.64 18.69 7.02
C ALA A 235 -5.65 19.73 6.50
N ARG A 236 -5.31 21.02 6.54
CA ARG A 236 -6.10 22.10 5.98
C ARG A 236 -6.18 22.00 4.44
N LYS A 237 -5.05 21.78 3.79
CA LYS A 237 -5.00 21.58 2.33
C LYS A 237 -5.82 20.36 1.91
N GLN A 238 -5.66 19.22 2.56
CA GLN A 238 -6.46 18.01 2.32
C GLN A 238 -7.96 18.21 2.60
N ALA A 239 -8.34 19.09 3.52
CA ALA A 239 -9.74 19.43 3.74
C ALA A 239 -10.31 20.28 2.58
N CYS A 240 -9.46 21.08 1.93
CA CYS A 240 -9.83 21.90 0.76
C CYS A 240 -9.77 21.10 -0.55
N ASP A 241 -8.84 20.15 -0.70
CA ASP A 241 -8.53 19.45 -1.94
C ASP A 241 -9.38 18.17 -2.20
N ASN A 242 -10.54 18.02 -1.55
CA ASN A 242 -11.47 16.90 -1.79
C ASN A 242 -10.88 15.48 -1.59
N THR A 243 -9.87 15.31 -0.74
CA THR A 243 -9.27 13.99 -0.45
C THR A 243 -10.25 12.99 0.20
N PHE A 244 -11.37 13.47 0.72
CA PHE A 244 -12.40 12.64 1.34
C PHE A 244 -13.28 11.86 0.38
N PRO A 245 -13.62 12.36 -0.83
CA PRO A 245 -14.28 11.53 -1.84
C PRO A 245 -13.49 10.27 -2.18
N ASN A 246 -12.17 10.35 -2.24
CA ASN A 246 -11.32 9.17 -2.48
C ASN A 246 -11.40 8.16 -1.34
N LEU A 247 -11.50 8.61 -0.08
CA LEU A 247 -11.61 7.72 1.06
C LEU A 247 -12.99 7.04 1.14
N THR A 248 -14.09 7.75 0.85
CA THR A 248 -15.42 7.15 0.75
C THR A 248 -15.46 6.17 -0.42
N ALA A 249 -14.95 6.56 -1.60
CA ALA A 249 -14.89 5.70 -2.78
C ALA A 249 -14.11 4.40 -2.51
N LEU A 250 -12.99 4.46 -1.77
CA LEU A 250 -12.24 3.27 -1.37
C LEU A 250 -13.13 2.31 -0.56
N HIS A 251 -13.85 2.82 0.45
CA HIS A 251 -14.68 1.97 1.30
C HIS A 251 -15.97 1.49 0.62
N ASP A 252 -16.53 2.28 -0.31
CA ASP A 252 -17.64 1.87 -1.17
C ASP A 252 -17.25 0.66 -2.02
N ASN A 253 -16.11 0.77 -2.69
CA ASN A 253 -15.58 -0.32 -3.50
C ASN A 253 -15.18 -1.54 -2.66
N LEU A 254 -14.64 -1.33 -1.45
CA LEU A 254 -14.32 -2.42 -0.53
C LEU A 254 -15.59 -3.23 -0.18
N VAL A 255 -16.65 -2.58 0.26
CA VAL A 255 -17.92 -3.25 0.60
C VAL A 255 -18.45 -4.03 -0.61
N LYS A 256 -18.55 -3.40 -1.78
CA LYS A 256 -18.99 -4.04 -3.02
C LYS A 256 -18.14 -5.25 -3.41
N ARG A 257 -16.80 -5.16 -3.26
CA ARG A 257 -15.90 -6.26 -3.57
C ARG A 257 -16.09 -7.43 -2.61
N LEU A 258 -16.21 -7.18 -1.31
CA LEU A 258 -16.46 -8.23 -0.32
C LEU A 258 -17.82 -8.91 -0.55
N GLU A 259 -18.87 -8.15 -0.87
CA GLU A 259 -20.17 -8.71 -1.26
C GLU A 259 -20.09 -9.59 -2.50
N TYR A 260 -19.36 -9.14 -3.52
CA TYR A 260 -19.14 -9.93 -4.72
C TYR A 260 -18.43 -11.25 -4.42
N LEU A 261 -17.38 -11.23 -3.61
CA LEU A 261 -16.62 -12.43 -3.22
C LEU A 261 -17.50 -13.43 -2.43
N ILE A 262 -18.38 -12.94 -1.57
CA ILE A 262 -19.36 -13.78 -0.84
C ILE A 262 -20.37 -14.39 -1.83
N LYS A 263 -20.97 -13.57 -2.71
CA LYS A 263 -21.99 -14.02 -3.67
C LYS A 263 -21.46 -15.02 -4.68
N SER A 264 -20.19 -14.87 -5.10
CA SER A 264 -19.54 -15.80 -6.03
C SER A 264 -19.22 -17.17 -5.40
N GLY A 265 -19.33 -17.30 -4.09
CA GLY A 265 -18.94 -18.52 -3.36
C GLY A 265 -17.44 -18.82 -3.37
N SER A 266 -16.63 -17.90 -3.92
CA SER A 266 -15.19 -18.12 -4.09
C SER A 266 -14.42 -18.07 -2.77
N TYR A 267 -14.95 -17.31 -1.79
CA TYR A 267 -14.29 -17.14 -0.49
C TYR A 267 -15.31 -17.01 0.64
N THR A 268 -15.01 -17.64 1.77
CA THR A 268 -15.77 -17.45 3.01
C THR A 268 -15.24 -16.25 3.76
N ILE A 269 -15.99 -15.14 3.72
CA ILE A 269 -15.63 -13.93 4.48
C ILE A 269 -16.41 -13.95 5.79
N PRO A 270 -15.73 -13.86 6.95
CA PRO A 270 -16.43 -13.83 8.25
C PRO A 270 -17.40 -12.64 8.33
N VAL A 271 -18.59 -12.88 8.87
CA VAL A 271 -19.62 -11.83 9.09
C VAL A 271 -19.04 -10.65 9.87
N SER A 272 -18.13 -10.91 10.81
CA SER A 272 -17.45 -9.85 11.57
C SER A 272 -16.59 -8.94 10.69
N VAL A 273 -15.94 -9.46 9.64
CA VAL A 273 -15.14 -8.69 8.67
C VAL A 273 -16.07 -7.79 7.85
N MET A 274 -17.14 -8.36 7.31
CA MET A 274 -18.13 -7.60 6.53
C MET A 274 -18.77 -6.48 7.36
N ASN A 275 -19.20 -6.76 8.59
CA ASN A 275 -19.76 -5.75 9.49
C ASN A 275 -18.77 -4.61 9.80
N LYS A 276 -17.48 -4.91 9.92
CA LYS A 276 -16.44 -3.88 10.12
C LYS A 276 -16.27 -3.02 8.86
N ALA A 277 -16.27 -3.63 7.67
CA ALA A 277 -16.19 -2.90 6.41
C ALA A 277 -17.37 -1.94 6.25
N ILE A 278 -18.60 -2.39 6.50
CA ILE A 278 -19.82 -1.56 6.47
C ILE A 278 -19.72 -0.41 7.47
N LYS A 279 -19.37 -0.67 8.72
CA LYS A 279 -19.24 0.38 9.74
C LYS A 279 -18.16 1.40 9.39
N ARG A 280 -17.06 0.96 8.78
CA ARG A 280 -16.00 1.87 8.31
C ARG A 280 -16.46 2.74 7.15
N HIS A 281 -17.20 2.15 6.21
CA HIS A 281 -17.86 2.85 5.10
C HIS A 281 -18.83 3.93 5.62
N GLU A 282 -19.76 3.56 6.52
CA GLU A 282 -20.70 4.50 7.15
C GLU A 282 -19.97 5.63 7.86
N HIS A 283 -18.92 5.32 8.63
CA HIS A 283 -18.09 6.34 9.31
C HIS A 283 -17.41 7.28 8.32
N ALA A 284 -16.93 6.79 7.17
CA ALA A 284 -16.32 7.63 6.14
C ALA A 284 -17.36 8.57 5.50
N HIS A 285 -18.55 8.06 5.17
CA HIS A 285 -19.65 8.86 4.63
C HIS A 285 -20.12 9.94 5.60
N ILE A 286 -20.32 9.58 6.87
CA ILE A 286 -20.70 10.55 7.92
C ILE A 286 -19.65 11.66 8.00
N ARG A 287 -18.37 11.33 7.99
CA ARG A 287 -17.30 12.32 8.03
C ARG A 287 -17.23 13.19 6.77
N SER A 288 -17.56 12.66 5.61
CA SER A 288 -17.59 13.43 4.35
C SER A 288 -18.79 14.39 4.26
N SER A 289 -19.86 14.16 5.02
CA SER A 289 -21.07 14.97 5.03
C SER A 289 -20.99 16.16 6.00
N PHE A 290 -19.89 16.35 6.73
CA PHE A 290 -19.78 17.45 7.67
C PHE A 290 -19.82 18.80 6.96
N SER A 291 -20.89 19.53 7.19
CA SER A 291 -21.09 20.89 6.71
C SER A 291 -21.93 21.69 7.70
N GLY A 292 -21.80 23.02 7.67
CA GLY A 292 -22.62 23.90 8.50
C GLY A 292 -21.99 24.29 9.83
N ASN A 293 -22.82 24.74 10.78
CA ASN A 293 -22.36 25.27 12.06
C ASN A 293 -21.91 24.15 13.02
N ILE A 294 -21.17 24.54 14.05
CA ILE A 294 -20.58 23.62 15.03
C ILE A 294 -21.63 22.75 15.75
N ILE A 295 -22.84 23.25 15.95
CA ILE A 295 -23.92 22.52 16.65
C ILE A 295 -24.35 21.31 15.79
N LYS A 296 -24.55 21.51 14.47
CA LYS A 296 -24.89 20.43 13.53
C LYS A 296 -23.76 19.40 13.45
N LYS A 297 -22.51 19.85 13.40
CA LYS A 297 -21.36 18.94 13.42
C LYS A 297 -21.31 18.11 14.69
N LEU A 298 -21.48 18.72 15.86
CA LEU A 298 -21.50 18.01 17.15
C LEU A 298 -22.62 16.99 17.22
N ALA A 299 -23.82 17.33 16.75
CA ALA A 299 -24.95 16.39 16.73
C ALA A 299 -24.65 15.12 15.94
N ILE A 300 -23.92 15.22 14.83
CA ILE A 300 -23.50 14.08 14.00
C ILE A 300 -22.30 13.34 14.63
N MET A 301 -21.36 14.08 15.22
CA MET A 301 -20.11 13.51 15.76
C MET A 301 -20.30 12.76 17.08
N ILE A 302 -21.15 13.25 17.98
CA ILE A 302 -21.36 12.67 19.31
C ILE A 302 -21.71 11.16 19.24
N PRO A 303 -22.68 10.71 18.43
CA PRO A 303 -22.96 9.29 18.27
C PRO A 303 -21.74 8.49 17.78
N GLN A 304 -20.94 9.04 16.88
CA GLN A 304 -19.74 8.39 16.37
C GLN A 304 -18.64 8.27 17.45
N ILE A 305 -18.56 9.24 18.34
CA ILE A 305 -17.61 9.22 19.47
C ILE A 305 -18.06 8.19 20.50
N ILE A 306 -19.35 8.20 20.90
CA ILE A 306 -19.93 7.27 21.88
C ILE A 306 -19.77 5.82 21.40
N ASN A 307 -20.04 5.56 20.12
CA ASN A 307 -19.88 4.25 19.50
C ASN A 307 -18.42 3.82 19.28
N GLY A 308 -17.45 4.69 19.64
CA GLY A 308 -16.02 4.42 19.51
C GLY A 308 -15.50 4.40 18.06
N ASN A 309 -16.28 4.85 17.07
CA ASN A 309 -15.92 4.77 15.65
C ASN A 309 -14.69 5.64 15.32
N TYR A 310 -14.53 6.81 15.95
CA TYR A 310 -13.33 7.65 15.79
C TYR A 310 -12.06 6.95 16.25
N PHE A 311 -12.13 6.13 17.29
CA PHE A 311 -10.97 5.39 17.82
C PHE A 311 -10.70 4.10 17.05
N ARG A 312 -11.75 3.50 16.50
CA ARG A 312 -11.65 2.25 15.72
C ARG A 312 -11.22 2.47 14.28
N PHE A 313 -11.76 3.50 13.62
CA PHE A 313 -11.64 3.73 12.18
C PHE A 313 -10.90 5.01 11.81
N SER A 314 -10.39 5.77 12.78
CA SER A 314 -9.68 7.03 12.58
C SER A 314 -8.61 7.21 13.65
N TYR A 315 -7.98 8.37 13.69
CA TYR A 315 -6.92 8.67 14.66
C TYR A 315 -7.46 9.22 16.01
N GLY A 316 -8.68 8.80 16.41
CA GLY A 316 -9.28 9.16 17.68
C GLY A 316 -9.43 10.67 17.87
N ILE A 317 -8.92 11.20 18.98
CA ILE A 317 -9.02 12.63 19.34
C ILE A 317 -8.48 13.54 18.23
N LYS A 318 -7.38 13.19 17.56
CA LYS A 318 -6.83 13.99 16.45
C LYS A 318 -7.85 14.16 15.32
N SER A 319 -8.58 13.10 14.97
CA SER A 319 -9.62 13.17 13.94
C SER A 319 -10.85 13.95 14.40
N ILE A 320 -11.23 13.85 15.67
CA ILE A 320 -12.32 14.63 16.27
C ILE A 320 -12.01 16.14 16.17
N VAL A 321 -10.82 16.53 16.62
CA VAL A 321 -10.37 17.93 16.56
C VAL A 321 -10.30 18.42 15.11
N LYS A 322 -9.74 17.61 14.20
CA LYS A 322 -9.69 17.94 12.78
C LYS A 322 -11.08 18.19 12.18
N ASP A 323 -12.04 17.33 12.45
CA ASP A 323 -13.39 17.43 11.90
C ASP A 323 -14.17 18.63 12.50
N LEU A 324 -13.89 19.01 13.73
CA LEU A 324 -14.50 20.20 14.36
C LEU A 324 -13.95 21.51 13.77
N ILE A 325 -12.64 21.60 13.54
CA ILE A 325 -11.97 22.87 13.21
C ILE A 325 -11.88 23.09 11.69
N LEU A 326 -11.60 22.03 10.92
CA LEU A 326 -11.21 22.14 9.51
C LEU A 326 -12.33 21.82 8.52
N ARG A 327 -13.47 21.41 8.98
CA ARG A 327 -14.66 21.09 8.17
C ARG A 327 -15.86 21.87 8.65
#